data_96108946f0f81ab0e0bb8f9a388c665a
#
_entry.id   96108946f0f81ab0e0bb8f9a388c665a
#
_cell.length_a   1.000
_cell.length_b   1.000
_cell.length_c   1.000
_cell.angle_alpha   90.00
_cell.angle_beta   90.00
_cell.angle_gamma   90.00
#
_symmetry.space_group_name_H-M   'P 1'
#
loop_
_entity.id
_entity.type
_entity.pdbx_description
1 polymer ?
#
loop_
_entity_poly.entity_id
_entity_poly.type
_entity_poly.pdbx_seq_one_letter_code
_entity_poly.pdbx_strand_id
1 'polypeptide(L)'
;MTELVGTVTPIRPTPLLAALQALRPHQWPKNVLVMVPLLTAHEWQRWSESLLAMVAMVFAASAVYLVNDLCDLTADRVHPHKRWRPLASGALNPIVGMAMAVVLVVGGLAIAWMVSLSVLYLIAGYWLLAAAYSAWLKRVAWLDVAVLVSFYVLRLVIGAWAVQRPVSWWLLGFIGAIFLALAACKRAGELTARGPEARRGYDAGSLRPLLLLAGSATLAVPVVLVLYSRSSVAAALYATPLWLTAAAPVLAGWLMRVIHIVRIGGMHHDPIIQAVRDPWAWAALAWTLICYGLALEPWR
;
A
#
# COMPACT_ATOMS: atom_id res chain seq x y z
N MET A 1 29.30 -38.32 -20.04
CA MET A 1 29.41 -36.85 -20.07
C MET A 1 28.50 -36.35 -18.95
N THR A 2 29.04 -36.14 -17.75
CA THR A 2 28.33 -35.70 -16.58
C THR A 2 28.46 -34.18 -16.54
N GLU A 3 27.38 -33.47 -16.88
CA GLU A 3 27.34 -32.00 -16.79
C GLU A 3 27.53 -31.54 -15.34
N LEU A 4 28.61 -30.84 -15.10
CA LEU A 4 28.86 -30.05 -13.89
C LEU A 4 27.88 -28.89 -13.87
N VAL A 5 26.70 -29.11 -13.31
CA VAL A 5 25.81 -28.01 -12.89
C VAL A 5 26.51 -27.29 -11.73
N GLY A 6 27.27 -26.25 -12.07
CA GLY A 6 27.88 -25.37 -11.09
C GLY A 6 26.79 -24.77 -10.21
N THR A 7 26.75 -25.19 -8.95
CA THR A 7 25.93 -24.55 -7.91
C THR A 7 26.45 -23.13 -7.71
N VAL A 8 25.82 -22.15 -8.35
CA VAL A 8 26.04 -20.75 -8.07
C VAL A 8 25.59 -20.51 -6.63
N THR A 9 26.54 -20.56 -5.69
CA THR A 9 26.26 -20.15 -4.31
C THR A 9 25.89 -18.68 -4.34
N PRO A 10 24.68 -18.31 -3.91
CA PRO A 10 24.29 -16.90 -3.90
C PRO A 10 25.26 -16.14 -3.00
N ILE A 11 25.87 -15.08 -3.53
CA ILE A 11 26.76 -14.19 -2.78
C ILE A 11 25.96 -13.69 -1.57
N ARG A 12 26.43 -14.00 -0.36
CA ARG A 12 25.78 -13.50 0.86
C ARG A 12 25.86 -11.98 0.87
N PRO A 13 24.72 -11.27 1.01
CA PRO A 13 24.73 -9.81 1.06
C PRO A 13 25.57 -9.35 2.27
N THR A 14 26.21 -8.19 2.16
CA THR A 14 26.88 -7.56 3.29
C THR A 14 25.88 -7.32 4.43
N PRO A 15 26.29 -7.29 5.70
CA PRO A 15 25.39 -7.07 6.84
C PRO A 15 24.53 -5.81 6.69
N LEU A 16 25.09 -4.72 6.15
CA LEU A 16 24.36 -3.49 5.87
C LEU A 16 23.26 -3.70 4.80
N LEU A 17 23.59 -4.39 3.71
CA LEU A 17 22.64 -4.68 2.66
C LEU A 17 21.53 -5.60 3.16
N ALA A 18 21.88 -6.59 3.99
CA ALA A 18 20.90 -7.48 4.62
C ALA A 18 19.95 -6.71 5.55
N ALA A 19 20.47 -5.76 6.35
CA ALA A 19 19.67 -4.88 7.18
C ALA A 19 18.71 -4.00 6.35
N LEU A 20 19.21 -3.37 5.30
CA LEU A 20 18.36 -2.57 4.38
C LEU A 20 17.29 -3.42 3.70
N GLN A 21 17.62 -4.62 3.24
CA GLN A 21 16.64 -5.54 2.64
C GLN A 21 15.54 -5.95 3.63
N ALA A 22 15.88 -6.12 4.91
CA ALA A 22 14.92 -6.46 5.95
C ALA A 22 13.91 -5.34 6.23
N LEU A 23 14.28 -4.07 6.00
CA LEU A 23 13.36 -2.92 6.09
C LEU A 23 12.35 -2.86 4.93
N ARG A 24 12.56 -3.65 3.87
CA ARG A 24 11.72 -3.72 2.66
C ARG A 24 11.48 -2.38 1.97
N PRO A 25 12.53 -1.67 1.49
CA PRO A 25 12.39 -0.35 0.84
C PRO A 25 11.40 -0.35 -0.34
N HIS A 26 11.28 -1.47 -1.05
CA HIS A 26 10.32 -1.65 -2.14
C HIS A 26 8.84 -1.52 -1.70
N GLN A 27 8.54 -1.52 -0.39
CA GLN A 27 7.22 -1.29 0.17
C GLN A 27 6.99 0.18 0.61
N TRP A 28 8.04 1.00 0.70
CA TRP A 28 7.95 2.38 1.15
C TRP A 28 7.10 3.29 0.26
N PRO A 29 7.02 3.10 -1.07
CA PRO A 29 6.15 3.93 -1.93
C PRO A 29 4.69 3.95 -1.48
N LYS A 30 4.20 2.91 -0.79
CA LYS A 30 2.85 2.88 -0.23
C LYS A 30 2.59 4.00 0.80
N ASN A 31 3.65 4.49 1.45
CA ASN A 31 3.54 5.50 2.49
C ASN A 31 3.45 6.93 1.91
N VAL A 32 3.68 7.11 0.59
CA VAL A 32 3.43 8.38 -0.12
C VAL A 32 1.96 8.81 0.01
N LEU A 33 1.04 7.87 0.25
CA LEU A 33 -0.36 8.18 0.54
C LEU A 33 -0.55 9.12 1.74
N VAL A 34 0.40 9.17 2.67
CA VAL A 34 0.39 10.14 3.78
C VAL A 34 0.52 11.59 3.28
N MET A 35 1.17 11.79 2.11
CA MET A 35 1.32 13.13 1.51
C MET A 35 0.09 13.58 0.70
N VAL A 36 -0.83 12.67 0.37
CA VAL A 36 -1.99 13.01 -0.48
C VAL A 36 -2.89 14.09 0.13
N PRO A 37 -3.23 14.09 1.43
CA PRO A 37 -4.00 15.16 2.05
C PRO A 37 -3.33 16.55 1.98
N LEU A 38 -1.99 16.63 2.05
CA LEU A 38 -1.25 17.87 1.86
C LEU A 38 -1.55 18.48 0.48
N LEU A 39 -1.49 17.64 -0.58
CA LEU A 39 -1.74 18.05 -1.96
C LEU A 39 -3.21 18.43 -2.14
N THR A 40 -4.14 17.58 -1.72
CA THR A 40 -5.58 17.76 -2.00
C THR A 40 -6.26 18.83 -1.15
N ALA A 41 -5.68 19.18 0.01
CA ALA A 41 -6.14 20.28 0.86
C ALA A 41 -5.36 21.58 0.64
N HIS A 42 -4.35 21.60 -0.26
CA HIS A 42 -3.49 22.74 -0.59
C HIS A 42 -2.76 23.33 0.63
N GLU A 43 -2.44 22.50 1.64
CA GLU A 43 -1.80 22.92 2.89
C GLU A 43 -0.28 22.92 2.79
N TRP A 44 0.27 23.59 1.78
CA TRP A 44 1.70 23.59 1.44
C TRP A 44 2.61 24.03 2.59
N GLN A 45 2.10 24.84 3.51
CA GLN A 45 2.85 25.30 4.67
C GLN A 45 3.17 24.18 5.67
N ARG A 46 2.43 23.05 5.59
CA ARG A 46 2.59 21.89 6.47
C ARG A 46 3.30 20.69 5.82
N TRP A 47 4.16 21.02 4.83
CA TRP A 47 4.90 19.97 4.12
C TRP A 47 5.85 19.20 5.05
N SER A 48 6.46 19.90 6.05
CA SER A 48 7.37 19.30 7.03
C SER A 48 6.67 18.28 7.92
N GLU A 49 5.49 18.64 8.46
CA GLU A 49 4.68 17.75 9.30
C GLU A 49 4.19 16.52 8.51
N SER A 50 3.78 16.74 7.26
CA SER A 50 3.37 15.66 6.37
C SER A 50 4.53 14.72 6.03
N LEU A 51 5.73 15.27 5.77
CA LEU A 51 6.94 14.49 5.54
C LEU A 51 7.35 13.69 6.79
N LEU A 52 7.35 14.32 7.97
CA LEU A 52 7.62 13.64 9.24
C LEU A 52 6.63 12.51 9.49
N ALA A 53 5.33 12.74 9.26
CA ALA A 53 4.32 11.70 9.39
C ALA A 53 4.54 10.54 8.40
N MET A 54 4.97 10.83 7.16
CA MET A 54 5.35 9.82 6.18
C MET A 54 6.57 9.01 6.66
N VAL A 55 7.61 9.64 7.20
CA VAL A 55 8.79 8.96 7.76
C VAL A 55 8.40 8.10 8.95
N ALA A 56 7.57 8.61 9.89
CA ALA A 56 7.05 7.84 11.00
C ALA A 56 6.28 6.60 10.51
N MET A 57 5.50 6.73 9.43
CA MET A 57 4.76 5.62 8.82
C MET A 57 5.69 4.61 8.14
N VAL A 58 6.80 5.06 7.52
CA VAL A 58 7.86 4.17 6.98
C VAL A 58 8.49 3.36 8.11
N PHE A 59 8.82 3.99 9.24
CA PHE A 59 9.36 3.31 10.42
C PHE A 59 8.35 2.29 10.97
N ALA A 60 7.10 2.70 11.11
CA ALA A 60 6.04 1.83 11.59
C ALA A 60 5.84 0.59 10.69
N ALA A 61 5.77 0.78 9.38
CA ALA A 61 5.62 -0.32 8.43
C ALA A 61 6.85 -1.26 8.41
N SER A 62 8.07 -0.71 8.45
CA SER A 62 9.31 -1.50 8.48
C SER A 62 9.43 -2.29 9.78
N ALA A 63 9.04 -1.73 10.93
CA ALA A 63 8.99 -2.43 12.20
C ALA A 63 8.04 -3.65 12.14
N VAL A 64 6.84 -3.48 11.56
CA VAL A 64 5.87 -4.58 11.37
C VAL A 64 6.48 -5.71 10.52
N TYR A 65 7.20 -5.39 9.44
CA TYR A 65 7.83 -6.40 8.61
C TYR A 65 8.92 -7.16 9.36
N LEU A 66 9.77 -6.47 10.12
CA LEU A 66 10.82 -7.11 10.94
C LEU A 66 10.23 -8.00 12.02
N VAL A 67 9.22 -7.53 12.75
CA VAL A 67 8.54 -8.33 13.78
C VAL A 67 7.89 -9.55 13.17
N ASN A 68 7.20 -9.42 12.04
CA ASN A 68 6.59 -10.56 11.35
C ASN A 68 7.66 -11.57 10.88
N ASP A 69 8.77 -11.11 10.30
CA ASP A 69 9.86 -12.00 9.86
C ASP A 69 10.56 -12.69 11.04
N LEU A 70 10.62 -12.06 12.22
CA LEU A 70 11.10 -12.67 13.46
C LEU A 70 10.13 -13.72 14.01
N CYS A 71 8.83 -13.43 14.03
CA CYS A 71 7.80 -14.37 14.47
C CYS A 71 7.70 -15.60 13.55
N ASP A 72 7.88 -15.41 12.25
CA ASP A 72 7.77 -16.45 11.23
C ASP A 72 9.11 -17.16 10.95
N LEU A 73 10.19 -16.86 11.68
CA LEU A 73 11.56 -17.25 11.38
C LEU A 73 11.74 -18.76 11.12
N THR A 74 11.17 -19.61 11.95
CA THR A 74 11.26 -21.08 11.81
C THR A 74 10.50 -21.57 10.57
N ALA A 75 9.33 -21.03 10.31
CA ALA A 75 8.52 -21.37 9.13
C ALA A 75 9.16 -20.84 7.83
N ASP A 76 9.74 -19.66 7.86
CA ASP A 76 10.39 -19.05 6.69
C ASP A 76 11.65 -19.81 6.28
N ARG A 77 12.41 -20.40 7.21
CA ARG A 77 13.60 -21.21 6.92
C ARG A 77 13.33 -22.43 6.06
N VAL A 78 12.18 -23.06 6.22
CA VAL A 78 11.77 -24.26 5.45
C VAL A 78 10.96 -23.92 4.21
N HIS A 79 10.56 -22.67 4.03
CA HIS A 79 9.71 -22.25 2.91
C HIS A 79 10.54 -22.08 1.61
N PRO A 80 10.10 -22.59 0.43
CA PRO A 80 10.86 -22.56 -0.82
C PRO A 80 11.39 -21.19 -1.23
N HIS A 81 10.61 -20.13 -1.05
CA HIS A 81 10.98 -18.77 -1.45
C HIS A 81 11.36 -17.85 -0.29
N LYS A 82 10.72 -18.01 0.89
CA LYS A 82 10.95 -17.11 2.03
C LYS A 82 12.26 -17.41 2.77
N ARG A 83 12.85 -18.60 2.58
CA ARG A 83 14.16 -18.95 3.16
C ARG A 83 15.30 -17.99 2.77
N TRP A 84 15.10 -17.22 1.72
CA TRP A 84 16.07 -16.21 1.26
C TRP A 84 15.92 -14.84 1.91
N ARG A 85 14.91 -14.65 2.78
CA ARG A 85 14.78 -13.41 3.58
C ARG A 85 16.01 -13.24 4.48
N PRO A 86 16.46 -12.01 4.73
CA PRO A 86 17.69 -11.75 5.50
C PRO A 86 17.78 -12.46 6.86
N LEU A 87 16.68 -12.50 7.62
CA LEU A 87 16.60 -13.20 8.91
C LEU A 87 16.58 -14.73 8.73
N ALA A 88 15.80 -15.24 7.80
CA ALA A 88 15.64 -16.68 7.58
C ALA A 88 16.92 -17.31 7.03
N SER A 89 17.62 -16.64 6.10
CA SER A 89 18.88 -17.07 5.50
C SER A 89 20.08 -16.97 6.45
N GLY A 90 19.94 -16.26 7.60
CA GLY A 90 21.04 -15.98 8.52
C GLY A 90 21.96 -14.83 8.08
N ALA A 91 21.62 -14.12 6.99
CA ALA A 91 22.38 -12.92 6.56
C ALA A 91 22.23 -11.76 7.54
N LEU A 92 21.12 -11.70 8.27
CA LEU A 92 20.88 -10.78 9.38
C LEU A 92 20.67 -11.59 10.68
N ASN A 93 21.45 -11.26 11.71
CA ASN A 93 21.29 -11.88 13.03
C ASN A 93 19.92 -11.50 13.63
N PRO A 94 19.15 -12.46 14.18
CA PRO A 94 17.85 -12.17 14.82
C PRO A 94 17.92 -11.14 15.95
N ILE A 95 19.00 -11.11 16.74
CA ILE A 95 19.20 -10.10 17.81
C ILE A 95 19.32 -8.70 17.19
N VAL A 96 20.08 -8.56 16.10
CA VAL A 96 20.19 -7.29 15.36
C VAL A 96 18.84 -6.91 14.76
N GLY A 97 18.11 -7.86 14.18
CA GLY A 97 16.75 -7.62 13.67
C GLY A 97 15.79 -7.13 14.76
N MET A 98 15.86 -7.71 15.96
CA MET A 98 15.06 -7.26 17.11
C MET A 98 15.46 -5.84 17.55
N ALA A 99 16.75 -5.55 17.68
CA ALA A 99 17.22 -4.21 18.02
C ALA A 99 16.77 -3.17 16.99
N MET A 100 16.87 -3.49 15.70
CA MET A 100 16.36 -2.64 14.62
C MET A 100 14.85 -2.41 14.75
N ALA A 101 14.07 -3.45 15.05
CA ALA A 101 12.60 -3.30 15.24
C ALA A 101 12.31 -2.36 16.42
N VAL A 102 13.02 -2.47 17.55
CA VAL A 102 12.86 -1.57 18.71
C VAL A 102 13.21 -0.12 18.32
N VAL A 103 14.34 0.10 17.64
CA VAL A 103 14.73 1.44 17.17
C VAL A 103 13.68 2.05 16.25
N LEU A 104 13.12 1.27 15.33
CA LEU A 104 12.06 1.74 14.43
C LEU A 104 10.74 2.03 15.16
N VAL A 105 10.40 1.24 16.17
CA VAL A 105 9.22 1.49 17.00
C VAL A 105 9.39 2.78 17.79
N VAL A 106 10.48 2.90 18.54
CA VAL A 106 10.75 4.09 19.38
C VAL A 106 10.90 5.34 18.51
N GLY A 107 11.69 5.25 17.43
CA GLY A 107 11.89 6.36 16.50
C GLY A 107 10.60 6.77 15.79
N GLY A 108 9.80 5.80 15.35
CA GLY A 108 8.51 6.07 14.72
C GLY A 108 7.52 6.77 15.66
N LEU A 109 7.45 6.34 16.93
CA LEU A 109 6.62 7.01 17.95
C LEU A 109 7.14 8.42 18.28
N ALA A 110 8.45 8.57 18.41
CA ALA A 110 9.06 9.87 18.71
C ALA A 110 8.76 10.88 17.59
N ILE A 111 8.95 10.48 16.32
CA ILE A 111 8.64 11.33 15.15
C ILE A 111 7.13 11.63 15.10
N ALA A 112 6.27 10.62 15.33
CA ALA A 112 4.83 10.81 15.34
C ALA A 112 4.37 11.79 16.42
N TRP A 113 4.97 11.71 17.61
CA TRP A 113 4.72 12.64 18.71
C TRP A 113 5.14 14.08 18.39
N MET A 114 6.27 14.25 17.69
CA MET A 114 6.69 15.59 17.22
C MET A 114 5.68 16.22 16.24
N VAL A 115 4.95 15.41 15.47
CA VAL A 115 3.91 15.91 14.56
C VAL A 115 2.65 16.28 15.34
N SER A 116 2.06 15.32 16.05
CA SER A 116 0.91 15.52 16.96
C SER A 116 0.56 14.26 17.72
N LEU A 117 -0.15 14.41 18.87
CA LEU A 117 -0.70 13.29 19.62
C LEU A 117 -1.67 12.43 18.78
N SER A 118 -2.44 13.04 17.89
CA SER A 118 -3.36 12.32 17.01
C SER A 118 -2.60 11.40 16.05
N VAL A 119 -1.50 11.87 15.44
CA VAL A 119 -0.65 11.06 14.58
C VAL A 119 0.00 9.93 15.38
N LEU A 120 0.45 10.20 16.62
CA LEU A 120 0.98 9.17 17.52
C LEU A 120 -0.04 8.04 17.75
N TYR A 121 -1.28 8.39 18.15
CA TYR A 121 -2.33 7.39 18.39
C TYR A 121 -2.71 6.62 17.13
N LEU A 122 -2.72 7.26 15.96
CA LEU A 122 -3.01 6.60 14.70
C LEU A 122 -1.91 5.60 14.28
N ILE A 123 -0.63 5.93 14.54
CA ILE A 123 0.49 5.00 14.30
C ILE A 123 0.45 3.83 15.29
N ALA A 124 0.13 4.09 16.56
CA ALA A 124 -0.08 3.02 17.53
C ALA A 124 -1.25 2.11 17.11
N GLY A 125 -2.38 2.70 16.66
CA GLY A 125 -3.51 1.98 16.09
C GLY A 125 -3.14 1.14 14.83
N TYR A 126 -2.26 1.67 13.98
CA TYR A 126 -1.73 0.91 12.85
C TYR A 126 -1.00 -0.36 13.30
N TRP A 127 -0.19 -0.31 14.35
CA TRP A 127 0.49 -1.50 14.88
C TRP A 127 -0.47 -2.49 15.50
N LEU A 128 -1.47 -2.01 16.26
CA LEU A 128 -2.52 -2.89 16.81
C LEU A 128 -3.28 -3.60 15.69
N LEU A 129 -3.66 -2.87 14.64
CA LEU A 129 -4.32 -3.45 13.48
C LEU A 129 -3.41 -4.45 12.75
N ALA A 130 -2.11 -4.14 12.60
CA ALA A 130 -1.14 -5.03 11.96
C ALA A 130 -0.90 -6.30 12.77
N ALA A 131 -0.85 -6.20 14.11
CA ALA A 131 -0.75 -7.35 15.01
C ALA A 131 -2.01 -8.23 14.93
N ALA A 132 -3.20 -7.63 15.02
CA ALA A 132 -4.47 -8.33 14.89
C ALA A 132 -4.61 -9.02 13.51
N TYR A 133 -4.17 -8.32 12.44
CA TYR A 133 -4.15 -8.89 11.10
C TYR A 133 -3.22 -10.10 11.00
N SER A 134 -2.01 -9.99 11.53
CA SER A 134 -1.02 -11.07 11.50
C SER A 134 -1.46 -12.28 12.32
N ALA A 135 -2.09 -12.05 13.46
CA ALA A 135 -2.52 -13.10 14.36
C ALA A 135 -3.78 -13.85 13.84
N TRP A 136 -4.78 -13.13 13.38
CA TRP A 136 -6.10 -13.70 13.17
C TRP A 136 -6.84 -13.18 11.93
N LEU A 137 -6.94 -11.84 11.69
CA LEU A 137 -7.85 -11.26 10.70
C LEU A 137 -7.57 -11.74 9.26
N LYS A 138 -6.30 -12.02 8.94
CA LYS A 138 -5.89 -12.57 7.63
C LYS A 138 -6.45 -13.95 7.30
N ARG A 139 -7.04 -14.65 8.30
CA ARG A 139 -7.61 -15.99 8.12
C ARG A 139 -9.10 -15.96 7.77
N VAL A 140 -9.74 -14.80 7.91
CA VAL A 140 -11.16 -14.62 7.64
C VAL A 140 -11.31 -13.99 6.26
N ALA A 141 -11.90 -14.74 5.32
CA ALA A 141 -12.18 -14.24 3.98
C ALA A 141 -13.04 -12.96 4.04
N TRP A 142 -12.89 -12.08 3.08
CA TRP A 142 -13.56 -10.78 2.96
C TRP A 142 -13.11 -9.76 4.02
N LEU A 143 -13.01 -10.13 5.29
CA LEU A 143 -12.44 -9.28 6.34
C LEU A 143 -10.97 -8.97 6.05
N ASP A 144 -10.23 -9.95 5.53
CA ASP A 144 -8.87 -9.78 5.05
C ASP A 144 -8.75 -8.67 3.99
N VAL A 145 -9.64 -8.62 2.99
CA VAL A 145 -9.68 -7.54 1.99
C VAL A 145 -10.01 -6.20 2.65
N ALA A 146 -11.02 -6.16 3.53
CA ALA A 146 -11.40 -4.93 4.22
C ALA A 146 -10.25 -4.36 5.08
N VAL A 147 -9.52 -5.21 5.80
CA VAL A 147 -8.36 -4.78 6.59
C VAL A 147 -7.19 -4.31 5.70
N LEU A 148 -6.98 -4.95 4.54
CA LEU A 148 -5.99 -4.45 3.58
C LEU A 148 -6.32 -3.03 3.10
N VAL A 149 -7.60 -2.76 2.78
CA VAL A 149 -8.06 -1.41 2.42
C VAL A 149 -7.87 -0.44 3.60
N SER A 150 -8.21 -0.87 4.82
CA SER A 150 -8.05 -0.06 6.04
C SER A 150 -6.60 0.40 6.25
N PHE A 151 -5.59 -0.41 5.92
CA PHE A 151 -4.20 0.03 5.98
C PHE A 151 -3.87 1.18 5.03
N TYR A 152 -4.51 1.27 3.86
CA TYR A 152 -4.32 2.38 2.93
C TYR A 152 -5.10 3.62 3.37
N VAL A 153 -6.34 3.42 3.80
CA VAL A 153 -7.18 4.50 4.36
C VAL A 153 -6.52 5.12 5.60
N LEU A 154 -5.93 4.30 6.48
CA LEU A 154 -5.25 4.80 7.68
C LEU A 154 -4.07 5.72 7.35
N ARG A 155 -3.34 5.46 6.25
CA ARG A 155 -2.29 6.37 5.76
C ARG A 155 -2.83 7.75 5.38
N LEU A 156 -3.99 7.79 4.73
CA LEU A 156 -4.65 9.07 4.42
C LEU A 156 -5.09 9.80 5.68
N VAL A 157 -5.66 9.07 6.64
CA VAL A 157 -6.09 9.64 7.93
C VAL A 157 -4.89 10.21 8.68
N ILE A 158 -3.77 9.49 8.74
CA ILE A 158 -2.51 9.99 9.34
C ILE A 158 -2.06 11.28 8.66
N GLY A 159 -2.06 11.32 7.32
CA GLY A 159 -1.69 12.51 6.56
C GLY A 159 -2.62 13.70 6.81
N ALA A 160 -3.92 13.48 6.86
CA ALA A 160 -4.90 14.52 7.13
C ALA A 160 -4.72 15.14 8.53
N TRP A 161 -4.45 14.29 9.54
CA TRP A 161 -4.13 14.76 10.89
C TRP A 161 -2.78 15.47 10.97
N ALA A 162 -1.80 15.08 10.16
CA ALA A 162 -0.51 15.77 10.07
C ALA A 162 -0.69 17.21 9.54
N VAL A 163 -1.56 17.41 8.54
CA VAL A 163 -1.87 18.74 8.00
C VAL A 163 -3.01 19.44 8.72
N GLN A 164 -3.53 18.87 9.82
CA GLN A 164 -4.61 19.42 10.66
C GLN A 164 -5.88 19.75 9.86
N ARG A 165 -6.24 18.92 8.89
CA ARG A 165 -7.46 19.01 8.11
C ARG A 165 -8.32 17.77 8.27
N PRO A 166 -9.66 17.90 8.28
CA PRO A 166 -10.54 16.74 8.30
C PRO A 166 -10.36 15.94 7.01
N VAL A 167 -10.44 14.61 7.12
CA VAL A 167 -10.37 13.74 5.95
C VAL A 167 -11.62 13.96 5.11
N SER A 168 -11.44 14.31 3.83
CA SER A 168 -12.56 14.43 2.90
C SER A 168 -13.18 13.05 2.62
N TRP A 169 -14.52 12.95 2.77
CA TRP A 169 -15.28 11.74 2.40
C TRP A 169 -15.09 11.38 0.92
N TRP A 170 -14.92 12.38 0.05
CA TRP A 170 -14.64 12.19 -1.37
C TRP A 170 -13.30 11.51 -1.59
N LEU A 171 -12.27 11.96 -0.86
CA LEU A 171 -10.92 11.35 -0.92
C LEU A 171 -10.93 9.93 -0.36
N LEU A 172 -11.66 9.69 0.74
CA LEU A 172 -11.81 8.35 1.30
C LEU A 172 -12.52 7.41 0.32
N GLY A 173 -13.62 7.86 -0.31
CA GLY A 173 -14.34 7.09 -1.32
C GLY A 173 -13.49 6.79 -2.54
N PHE A 174 -12.78 7.79 -3.07
CA PHE A 174 -11.92 7.64 -4.23
C PHE A 174 -10.76 6.66 -4.00
N ILE A 175 -9.98 6.91 -2.96
CA ILE A 175 -8.83 6.05 -2.62
C ILE A 175 -9.30 4.69 -2.12
N GLY A 176 -10.38 4.65 -1.33
CA GLY A 176 -11.00 3.41 -0.89
C GLY A 176 -11.42 2.52 -2.06
N ALA A 177 -12.04 3.08 -3.09
CA ALA A 177 -12.43 2.35 -4.30
C ALA A 177 -11.20 1.79 -5.06
N ILE A 178 -10.15 2.60 -5.26
CA ILE A 178 -8.91 2.15 -5.92
C ILE A 178 -8.29 0.99 -5.15
N PHE A 179 -8.10 1.15 -3.83
CA PHE A 179 -7.44 0.11 -3.03
C PHE A 179 -8.33 -1.10 -2.77
N LEU A 180 -9.64 -0.97 -2.80
CA LEU A 180 -10.57 -2.10 -2.79
C LEU A 180 -10.43 -2.93 -4.07
N ALA A 181 -10.38 -2.28 -5.24
CA ALA A 181 -10.12 -2.97 -6.50
C ALA A 181 -8.76 -3.71 -6.47
N LEU A 182 -7.68 -3.04 -6.02
CA LEU A 182 -6.34 -3.64 -5.95
C LEU A 182 -6.26 -4.77 -4.91
N ALA A 183 -6.91 -4.63 -3.74
CA ALA A 183 -6.93 -5.67 -2.71
C ALA A 183 -7.70 -6.92 -3.17
N ALA A 184 -8.84 -6.73 -3.85
CA ALA A 184 -9.60 -7.82 -4.46
C ALA A 184 -8.78 -8.50 -5.58
N CYS A 185 -8.10 -7.74 -6.45
CA CYS A 185 -7.19 -8.25 -7.47
C CYS A 185 -6.04 -9.05 -6.85
N LYS A 186 -5.47 -8.59 -5.73
CA LYS A 186 -4.42 -9.32 -5.02
C LYS A 186 -4.89 -10.69 -4.59
N ARG A 187 -6.08 -10.80 -3.99
CA ARG A 187 -6.62 -12.07 -3.54
C ARG A 187 -7.02 -12.99 -4.72
N ALA A 188 -7.63 -12.43 -5.75
CA ALA A 188 -7.93 -13.17 -6.97
C ALA A 188 -6.64 -13.72 -7.63
N GLY A 189 -5.57 -12.90 -7.72
CA GLY A 189 -4.27 -13.33 -8.25
C GLY A 189 -3.60 -14.43 -7.41
N GLU A 190 -3.67 -14.36 -6.08
CA GLU A 190 -3.18 -15.42 -5.20
C GLU A 190 -3.94 -16.74 -5.39
N LEU A 191 -5.27 -16.69 -5.57
CA LEU A 191 -6.10 -17.88 -5.87
C LEU A 191 -5.75 -18.49 -7.24
N THR A 192 -5.55 -17.66 -8.25
CA THR A 192 -5.22 -18.14 -9.61
C THR A 192 -3.82 -18.78 -9.67
N ALA A 193 -2.85 -18.21 -8.94
CA ALA A 193 -1.46 -18.66 -8.98
C ALA A 193 -1.19 -19.89 -8.07
N ARG A 194 -1.90 -20.05 -6.96
CA ARG A 194 -1.57 -21.04 -5.90
C ARG A 194 -2.72 -21.97 -5.54
N GLY A 195 -3.90 -21.76 -6.13
CA GLY A 195 -5.13 -22.45 -5.71
C GLY A 195 -5.67 -21.95 -4.36
N PRO A 196 -6.72 -22.61 -3.82
CA PRO A 196 -7.33 -22.23 -2.57
C PRO A 196 -6.33 -22.34 -1.40
N GLU A 197 -5.98 -21.21 -0.80
CA GLU A 197 -5.17 -21.23 0.42
C GLU A 197 -6.07 -21.50 1.63
N ALA A 198 -6.02 -22.69 2.16
CA ALA A 198 -6.79 -23.14 3.33
C ALA A 198 -6.61 -22.22 4.57
N ARG A 199 -5.53 -21.43 4.63
CA ARG A 199 -5.24 -20.53 5.76
C ARG A 199 -5.95 -19.17 5.69
N ARG A 200 -6.57 -18.80 4.55
CA ARG A 200 -7.23 -17.48 4.35
C ARG A 200 -8.73 -17.57 4.17
N GLY A 201 -9.32 -18.75 4.28
CA GLY A 201 -10.75 -18.95 4.17
C GLY A 201 -11.37 -18.69 2.79
N TYR A 202 -10.54 -18.53 1.74
CA TYR A 202 -11.01 -18.46 0.36
C TYR A 202 -11.04 -19.84 -0.27
N ASP A 203 -12.10 -20.10 -1.02
CA ASP A 203 -12.29 -21.30 -1.83
C ASP A 203 -12.21 -21.01 -3.33
N ALA A 204 -12.31 -22.04 -4.17
CA ALA A 204 -12.29 -21.88 -5.62
C ALA A 204 -13.47 -21.04 -6.13
N GLY A 205 -14.60 -21.05 -5.45
CA GLY A 205 -15.79 -20.24 -5.77
C GLY A 205 -15.59 -18.73 -5.50
N SER A 206 -14.61 -18.38 -4.68
CA SER A 206 -14.33 -16.98 -4.30
C SER A 206 -13.71 -16.14 -5.42
N LEU A 207 -13.16 -16.75 -6.47
CA LEU A 207 -12.51 -16.03 -7.57
C LEU A 207 -13.48 -15.07 -8.29
N ARG A 208 -14.65 -15.57 -8.68
CA ARG A 208 -15.66 -14.76 -9.39
C ARG A 208 -16.19 -13.59 -8.56
N PRO A 209 -16.59 -13.77 -7.29
CA PRO A 209 -16.97 -12.66 -6.41
C PRO A 209 -15.85 -11.62 -6.21
N LEU A 210 -14.58 -12.04 -6.07
CA LEU A 210 -13.45 -11.11 -5.95
C LEU A 210 -13.24 -10.27 -7.21
N LEU A 211 -13.37 -10.88 -8.40
CA LEU A 211 -13.28 -10.15 -9.66
C LEU A 211 -14.49 -9.20 -9.87
N LEU A 212 -15.68 -9.58 -9.44
CA LEU A 212 -16.86 -8.69 -9.45
C LEU A 212 -16.66 -7.52 -8.49
N LEU A 213 -16.14 -7.77 -7.28
CA LEU A 213 -15.80 -6.70 -6.32
C LEU A 213 -14.75 -5.76 -6.89
N ALA A 214 -13.71 -6.27 -7.54
CA ALA A 214 -12.70 -5.45 -8.20
C ALA A 214 -13.31 -4.60 -9.32
N GLY A 215 -14.19 -5.19 -10.13
CA GLY A 215 -14.90 -4.49 -11.22
C GLY A 215 -15.82 -3.39 -10.72
N SER A 216 -16.65 -3.68 -9.72
CA SER A 216 -17.56 -2.68 -9.12
C SER A 216 -16.80 -1.53 -8.45
N ALA A 217 -15.73 -1.85 -7.74
CA ALA A 217 -14.85 -0.83 -7.14
C ALA A 217 -14.16 0.02 -8.22
N THR A 218 -13.74 -0.58 -9.34
CA THR A 218 -13.18 0.15 -10.48
C THR A 218 -14.19 1.12 -11.10
N LEU A 219 -15.45 0.72 -11.23
CA LEU A 219 -16.52 1.60 -11.73
C LEU A 219 -16.89 2.71 -10.74
N ALA A 220 -16.68 2.51 -9.44
CA ALA A 220 -16.90 3.56 -8.44
C ALA A 220 -15.90 4.72 -8.58
N VAL A 221 -14.67 4.48 -9.07
CA VAL A 221 -13.63 5.52 -9.22
C VAL A 221 -14.10 6.69 -10.10
N PRO A 222 -14.53 6.49 -11.36
CA PRO A 222 -15.03 7.58 -12.19
C PRO A 222 -16.29 8.24 -11.61
N VAL A 223 -17.19 7.48 -11.00
CA VAL A 223 -18.41 8.02 -10.38
C VAL A 223 -18.05 9.01 -9.27
N VAL A 224 -17.14 8.62 -8.36
CA VAL A 224 -16.71 9.50 -7.28
C VAL A 224 -16.05 10.77 -7.81
N LEU A 225 -15.16 10.67 -8.82
CA LEU A 225 -14.49 11.85 -9.40
C LEU A 225 -15.48 12.80 -10.08
N VAL A 226 -16.46 12.27 -10.83
CA VAL A 226 -17.50 13.09 -11.50
C VAL A 226 -18.38 13.78 -10.46
N LEU A 227 -18.82 13.08 -9.43
CA LEU A 227 -19.62 13.67 -8.36
C LEU A 227 -18.82 14.70 -7.55
N TYR A 228 -17.56 14.38 -7.24
CA TYR A 228 -16.65 15.31 -6.55
C TYR A 228 -16.45 16.60 -7.32
N SER A 229 -16.13 16.52 -8.61
CA SER A 229 -15.87 17.71 -9.45
C SER A 229 -17.07 18.67 -9.54
N ARG A 230 -18.28 18.19 -9.28
CA ARG A 230 -19.52 18.98 -9.25
C ARG A 230 -19.92 19.42 -7.85
N SER A 231 -19.16 19.05 -6.82
CA SER A 231 -19.47 19.39 -5.44
C SER A 231 -19.02 20.81 -5.09
N SER A 232 -19.68 21.43 -4.10
CA SER A 232 -19.26 22.72 -3.53
C SER A 232 -17.85 22.65 -2.94
N VAL A 233 -17.43 21.48 -2.44
CA VAL A 233 -16.07 21.28 -1.91
C VAL A 233 -15.02 21.44 -3.01
N ALA A 234 -15.25 20.84 -4.18
CA ALA A 234 -14.31 20.97 -5.30
C ALA A 234 -14.34 22.40 -5.86
N ALA A 235 -15.51 23.04 -5.96
CA ALA A 235 -15.62 24.43 -6.41
C ALA A 235 -14.90 25.43 -5.49
N ALA A 236 -14.77 25.11 -4.19
CA ALA A 236 -14.02 25.94 -3.24
C ALA A 236 -12.50 25.73 -3.31
N LEU A 237 -12.03 24.55 -3.78
CA LEU A 237 -10.62 24.18 -3.77
C LEU A 237 -9.95 24.39 -5.14
N TYR A 238 -10.69 24.28 -6.25
CA TYR A 238 -10.16 24.30 -7.60
C TYR A 238 -10.81 25.38 -8.45
N ALA A 239 -10.04 26.03 -9.28
CA ALA A 239 -10.54 27.03 -10.23
C ALA A 239 -11.39 26.39 -11.33
N THR A 240 -10.98 25.22 -11.80
CA THR A 240 -11.66 24.46 -12.87
C THR A 240 -11.80 22.98 -12.52
N PRO A 241 -12.68 22.60 -11.54
CA PRO A 241 -12.77 21.24 -11.00
C PRO A 241 -13.09 20.15 -12.05
N LEU A 242 -13.69 20.53 -13.18
CA LEU A 242 -14.06 19.59 -14.25
C LEU A 242 -12.84 18.86 -14.86
N TRP A 243 -11.66 19.44 -14.83
CA TRP A 243 -10.45 18.76 -15.28
C TRP A 243 -10.15 17.47 -14.51
N LEU A 244 -10.57 17.38 -13.25
CA LEU A 244 -10.41 16.16 -12.46
C LEU A 244 -11.16 14.97 -13.09
N THR A 245 -12.27 15.23 -13.81
CA THR A 245 -13.04 14.15 -14.47
C THR A 245 -12.28 13.50 -15.61
N ALA A 246 -11.32 14.22 -16.24
CA ALA A 246 -10.51 13.67 -17.31
C ALA A 246 -9.51 12.60 -16.83
N ALA A 247 -9.21 12.55 -15.53
CA ALA A 247 -8.42 11.45 -14.94
C ALA A 247 -9.21 10.14 -14.82
N ALA A 248 -10.55 10.22 -14.74
CA ALA A 248 -11.42 9.09 -14.45
C ALA A 248 -11.30 7.92 -15.46
N PRO A 249 -11.39 8.13 -16.79
CA PRO A 249 -11.30 7.05 -17.76
C PRO A 249 -9.92 6.37 -17.78
N VAL A 250 -8.85 7.14 -17.54
CA VAL A 250 -7.49 6.62 -17.56
C VAL A 250 -7.24 5.74 -16.33
N LEU A 251 -7.67 6.18 -15.15
CA LEU A 251 -7.57 5.39 -13.91
C LEU A 251 -8.43 4.12 -13.98
N ALA A 252 -9.67 4.24 -14.48
CA ALA A 252 -10.55 3.08 -14.66
C ALA A 252 -9.94 2.09 -15.68
N GLY A 253 -9.41 2.57 -16.80
CA GLY A 253 -8.73 1.76 -17.81
C GLY A 253 -7.52 1.02 -17.26
N TRP A 254 -6.70 1.70 -16.45
CA TRP A 254 -5.57 1.07 -15.77
C TRP A 254 -6.03 -0.02 -14.79
N LEU A 255 -7.04 0.23 -13.95
CA LEU A 255 -7.58 -0.77 -13.03
C LEU A 255 -8.21 -1.95 -13.78
N MET A 256 -8.93 -1.71 -14.88
CA MET A 256 -9.45 -2.79 -15.74
C MET A 256 -8.34 -3.64 -16.34
N ARG A 257 -7.22 -3.01 -16.72
CA ARG A 257 -6.01 -3.71 -17.17
C ARG A 257 -5.44 -4.60 -16.05
N VAL A 258 -5.39 -4.12 -14.81
CA VAL A 258 -4.96 -4.94 -13.66
C VAL A 258 -5.87 -6.15 -13.48
N ILE A 259 -7.19 -5.97 -13.55
CA ILE A 259 -8.17 -7.07 -13.50
C ILE A 259 -7.93 -8.07 -14.64
N HIS A 260 -7.66 -7.59 -15.86
CA HIS A 260 -7.35 -8.45 -17.00
C HIS A 260 -6.09 -9.29 -16.77
N ILE A 261 -5.02 -8.68 -16.25
CA ILE A 261 -3.77 -9.39 -15.90
C ILE A 261 -4.05 -10.51 -14.88
N VAL A 262 -4.90 -10.26 -13.88
CA VAL A 262 -5.31 -11.28 -12.91
C VAL A 262 -6.05 -12.43 -13.59
N ARG A 263 -6.99 -12.11 -14.49
CA ARG A 263 -7.80 -13.13 -15.20
C ARG A 263 -6.96 -14.08 -16.05
N ILE A 264 -5.90 -13.59 -16.67
CA ILE A 264 -4.99 -14.40 -17.50
C ILE A 264 -3.85 -15.07 -16.69
N GLY A 265 -3.91 -14.98 -15.33
CA GLY A 265 -2.90 -15.58 -14.45
C GLY A 265 -1.54 -14.86 -14.46
N GLY A 266 -1.45 -13.66 -15.04
CA GLY A 266 -0.20 -12.90 -15.17
C GLY A 266 0.22 -12.13 -13.90
N MET A 267 -0.50 -12.25 -12.81
CA MET A 267 -0.17 -11.53 -11.57
C MET A 267 0.73 -12.38 -10.66
N HIS A 268 2.03 -12.11 -10.69
CA HIS A 268 3.02 -12.82 -9.87
C HIS A 268 3.45 -12.05 -8.62
N HIS A 269 3.10 -10.75 -8.51
CA HIS A 269 3.51 -9.87 -7.42
C HIS A 269 2.31 -9.15 -6.78
N ASP A 270 2.56 -8.48 -5.65
CA ASP A 270 1.61 -7.54 -5.07
C ASP A 270 1.23 -6.47 -6.13
N PRO A 271 -0.07 -6.14 -6.32
CA PRO A 271 -0.53 -5.20 -7.35
C PRO A 271 0.18 -3.85 -7.32
N ILE A 272 0.59 -3.37 -6.14
CA ILE A 272 1.31 -2.09 -6.03
C ILE A 272 2.77 -2.23 -6.48
N ILE A 273 3.42 -3.34 -6.16
CA ILE A 273 4.78 -3.61 -6.66
C ILE A 273 4.74 -3.74 -8.18
N GLN A 274 3.70 -4.38 -8.70
CA GLN A 274 3.48 -4.47 -10.15
C GLN A 274 3.22 -3.09 -10.76
N ALA A 275 2.41 -2.24 -10.13
CA ALA A 275 2.15 -0.87 -10.58
C ALA A 275 3.44 -0.03 -10.66
N VAL A 276 4.35 -0.15 -9.70
CA VAL A 276 5.65 0.56 -9.73
C VAL A 276 6.51 0.15 -10.94
N ARG A 277 6.31 -1.06 -11.47
CA ARG A 277 7.03 -1.59 -12.64
C ARG A 277 6.25 -1.44 -13.95
N ASP A 278 4.98 -1.05 -13.88
CA ASP A 278 4.10 -0.94 -15.04
C ASP A 278 4.13 0.49 -15.61
N PRO A 279 4.64 0.71 -16.84
CA PRO A 279 4.65 2.03 -17.46
C PRO A 279 3.25 2.63 -17.61
N TRP A 280 2.21 1.81 -17.76
CA TRP A 280 0.82 2.28 -17.81
C TRP A 280 0.33 2.87 -16.49
N ALA A 281 0.81 2.33 -15.36
CA ALA A 281 0.51 2.93 -14.05
C ALA A 281 1.15 4.31 -13.90
N TRP A 282 2.39 4.47 -14.38
CA TRP A 282 3.07 5.77 -14.39
C TRP A 282 2.41 6.77 -15.34
N ALA A 283 1.97 6.32 -16.52
CA ALA A 283 1.21 7.15 -17.45
C ALA A 283 -0.14 7.61 -16.83
N ALA A 284 -0.85 6.70 -16.14
CA ALA A 284 -2.10 7.04 -15.47
C ALA A 284 -1.86 8.02 -14.30
N LEU A 285 -0.79 7.84 -13.53
CA LEU A 285 -0.41 8.77 -12.47
C LEU A 285 -0.05 10.14 -13.04
N ALA A 286 0.81 10.19 -14.07
CA ALA A 286 1.22 11.44 -14.72
C ALA A 286 0.01 12.19 -15.28
N TRP A 287 -0.89 11.50 -15.97
CA TRP A 287 -2.14 12.09 -16.46
C TRP A 287 -3.01 12.65 -15.33
N THR A 288 -3.15 11.89 -14.24
CA THR A 288 -3.90 12.36 -13.06
C THR A 288 -3.30 13.62 -12.46
N LEU A 289 -1.97 13.70 -12.37
CA LEU A 289 -1.27 14.89 -11.89
C LEU A 289 -1.40 16.08 -12.85
N ILE A 290 -1.40 15.85 -14.17
CA ILE A 290 -1.69 16.88 -15.17
C ILE A 290 -3.11 17.40 -14.99
N CYS A 291 -4.11 16.51 -14.90
CA CYS A 291 -5.50 16.90 -14.66
C CYS A 291 -5.68 17.68 -13.35
N TYR A 292 -4.95 17.27 -12.30
CA TYR A 292 -4.91 18.00 -11.03
C TYR A 292 -4.32 19.39 -11.19
N GLY A 293 -3.18 19.54 -11.88
CA GLY A 293 -2.55 20.83 -12.16
C GLY A 293 -3.47 21.75 -12.98
N LEU A 294 -4.10 21.23 -14.03
CA LEU A 294 -5.07 21.97 -14.85
C LEU A 294 -6.32 22.40 -14.05
N ALA A 295 -6.72 21.63 -13.06
CA ALA A 295 -7.83 21.99 -12.19
C ALA A 295 -7.51 23.16 -11.25
N LEU A 296 -6.23 23.35 -10.90
CA LEU A 296 -5.76 24.44 -10.03
C LEU A 296 -5.73 25.79 -10.76
N GLU A 297 -5.48 25.79 -12.08
CA GLU A 297 -5.31 27.01 -12.84
C GLU A 297 -6.65 27.66 -13.24
N PRO A 298 -6.79 28.97 -13.06
CA PRO A 298 -7.91 29.71 -13.63
C PRO A 298 -7.67 29.90 -15.14
N TRP A 299 -8.25 29.03 -15.95
CA TRP A 299 -8.30 29.25 -17.40
C TRP A 299 -9.25 30.42 -17.68
N ARG A 300 -8.68 31.58 -18.00
CA ARG A 300 -9.41 32.74 -18.49
C ARG A 300 -9.55 32.69 -20.01
#